data_74e9bb9f873d947ff39fd2436802907c
#
_entry.id   74e9bb9f873d947ff39fd2436802907c
#
_cell.length_a   1.000
_cell.length_b   1.000
_cell.length_c   1.000
_cell.angle_alpha   90.00
_cell.angle_beta   90.00
_cell.angle_gamma   90.00
#
_symmetry.space_group_name_H-M   'P 1'
#
loop_
_entity.id
_entity.type
_entity.pdbx_description
1 polymer ?
#
loop_
_entity_poly.entity_id
_entity_poly.type
_entity_poly.pdbx_seq_one_letter_code
_entity_poly.pdbx_strand_id
1 'polypeptide(L)'
;MSLEPLGLGVICAVALVLPASAHHSHGSYKQDFIDVQGTVMEVQLINPHSWVYLEVKGANGEAAIWALEATGRAGLAKLGVVPGYLNPGDTIKVRCHQLRDESEGCLLGFVQAADGSIKDWDGGTAEPVDNGFFDLKK
;
A
#
# COMPACT_ATOMS: atom_id res chain seq x y z
N MET A 1 -6.30 42.89 60.83
CA MET A 1 -5.96 41.58 60.22
C MET A 1 -6.67 41.54 58.87
N SER A 2 -5.97 41.84 57.84
CA SER A 2 -6.45 41.85 56.46
C SER A 2 -6.13 40.47 55.81
N LEU A 3 -7.17 39.74 55.42
CA LEU A 3 -7.07 38.51 54.67
C LEU A 3 -6.94 38.87 53.20
N GLU A 4 -5.73 38.65 52.64
CA GLU A 4 -5.50 38.74 51.22
C GLU A 4 -6.12 37.51 50.50
N PRO A 5 -6.87 37.69 49.39
CA PRO A 5 -7.38 36.54 48.64
C PRO A 5 -6.25 35.97 47.75
N LEU A 6 -5.94 34.73 47.97
CA LEU A 6 -5.08 33.95 47.04
C LEU A 6 -5.81 33.82 45.68
N GLY A 7 -5.28 34.50 44.68
CA GLY A 7 -5.71 34.35 43.31
C GLY A 7 -5.32 32.96 42.75
N LEU A 8 -6.33 32.14 42.55
CA LEU A 8 -6.15 30.84 41.88
C LEU A 8 -5.98 31.06 40.38
N GLY A 9 -4.75 31.08 39.91
CA GLY A 9 -4.43 31.15 38.49
C GLY A 9 -4.76 29.84 37.79
N VAL A 10 -5.83 29.82 37.00
CA VAL A 10 -6.16 28.72 36.10
C VAL A 10 -5.22 28.79 34.90
N ILE A 11 -4.22 27.93 34.86
CA ILE A 11 -3.39 27.71 33.69
C ILE A 11 -4.17 26.82 32.71
N CYS A 12 -4.80 27.45 31.70
CA CYS A 12 -5.33 26.71 30.54
C CYS A 12 -4.16 26.17 29.70
N ALA A 13 -3.83 24.90 29.89
CA ALA A 13 -2.95 24.20 28.98
C ALA A 13 -3.70 23.95 27.66
N VAL A 14 -3.43 24.79 26.65
CA VAL A 14 -3.91 24.55 25.28
C VAL A 14 -3.07 23.42 24.72
N ALA A 15 -3.63 22.21 24.75
CA ALA A 15 -3.03 21.08 24.04
C ALA A 15 -3.15 21.34 22.52
N LEU A 16 -2.04 21.73 21.89
CA LEU A 16 -1.93 21.77 20.43
C LEU A 16 -1.96 20.33 19.92
N VAL A 17 -3.13 19.88 19.50
CA VAL A 17 -3.26 18.62 18.74
C VAL A 17 -2.77 18.90 17.33
N LEU A 18 -1.48 18.63 17.10
CA LEU A 18 -0.94 18.61 15.75
C LEU A 18 -1.56 17.42 15.02
N PRO A 19 -2.08 17.60 13.80
CA PRO A 19 -2.54 16.46 13.01
C PRO A 19 -1.32 15.57 12.75
N ALA A 20 -1.31 14.37 13.34
CA ALA A 20 -0.34 13.34 12.98
C ALA A 20 -0.67 12.91 11.54
N SER A 21 0.08 13.47 10.60
CA SER A 21 -0.03 13.08 9.20
C SER A 21 0.40 11.63 9.08
N ALA A 22 -0.56 10.75 8.75
CA ALA A 22 -0.34 9.31 8.62
C ALA A 22 0.35 8.98 7.27
N HIS A 23 1.54 9.55 7.04
CA HIS A 23 2.41 9.21 5.91
C HIS A 23 3.48 8.19 6.30
N HIS A 24 3.15 7.26 7.19
CA HIS A 24 4.15 6.33 7.74
C HIS A 24 4.56 5.19 6.82
N SER A 25 3.75 4.80 5.83
CA SER A 25 4.04 3.68 4.95
C SER A 25 5.20 3.97 3.98
N HIS A 26 5.25 5.16 3.40
CA HIS A 26 6.28 5.50 2.39
C HIS A 26 7.73 5.51 2.93
N GLY A 27 7.93 5.72 4.23
CA GLY A 27 9.26 5.77 4.85
C GLY A 27 9.99 4.43 4.84
N SER A 28 9.28 3.31 4.79
CA SER A 28 9.86 1.96 4.84
C SER A 28 10.22 1.41 3.46
N TYR A 29 9.79 2.08 2.38
CA TYR A 29 9.96 1.61 1.00
C TYR A 29 10.98 2.43 0.22
N LYS A 30 11.59 1.80 -0.79
CA LYS A 30 12.48 2.46 -1.76
C LYS A 30 11.68 3.41 -2.65
N GLN A 31 12.35 4.42 -3.22
CA GLN A 31 11.72 5.35 -4.17
C GLN A 31 11.55 4.73 -5.56
N ASP A 32 12.45 3.83 -5.94
CA ASP A 32 12.43 3.20 -7.24
C ASP A 32 11.40 2.06 -7.28
N PHE A 33 10.80 1.88 -8.44
CA PHE A 33 9.93 0.75 -8.72
C PHE A 33 10.73 -0.49 -9.07
N ILE A 34 10.20 -1.63 -8.67
CA ILE A 34 10.56 -2.95 -9.19
C ILE A 34 9.34 -3.60 -9.83
N ASP A 35 9.57 -4.49 -10.76
CA ASP A 35 8.56 -5.28 -11.44
C ASP A 35 8.62 -6.74 -10.95
N VAL A 36 7.49 -7.26 -10.48
CA VAL A 36 7.38 -8.60 -9.91
C VAL A 36 6.17 -9.32 -10.50
N GLN A 37 6.34 -10.59 -10.83
CA GLN A 37 5.25 -11.47 -11.28
C GLN A 37 5.13 -12.65 -10.32
N GLY A 38 3.90 -13.05 -10.01
CA GLY A 38 3.67 -14.18 -9.14
C GLY A 38 2.22 -14.64 -9.11
N THR A 39 1.95 -15.61 -8.24
CA THR A 39 0.63 -16.19 -8.05
C THR A 39 0.01 -15.65 -6.77
N VAL A 40 -1.21 -15.16 -6.86
CA VAL A 40 -1.97 -14.66 -5.69
C VAL A 40 -2.27 -15.82 -4.76
N MET A 41 -1.89 -15.67 -3.49
CA MET A 41 -2.18 -16.61 -2.43
C MET A 41 -3.38 -16.16 -1.58
N GLU A 42 -3.42 -14.87 -1.27
CA GLU A 42 -4.47 -14.26 -0.45
C GLU A 42 -4.63 -12.80 -0.80
N VAL A 43 -5.85 -12.27 -0.66
CA VAL A 43 -6.18 -10.84 -0.80
C VAL A 43 -7.00 -10.40 0.40
N GLN A 44 -6.54 -9.37 1.08
CA GLN A 44 -7.22 -8.75 2.22
C GLN A 44 -7.60 -7.31 1.86
N LEU A 45 -8.85 -7.09 1.44
CA LEU A 45 -9.39 -5.74 1.20
C LEU A 45 -9.94 -5.18 2.52
N ILE A 46 -9.09 -4.48 3.26
CA ILE A 46 -9.38 -3.93 4.58
C ILE A 46 -8.93 -2.47 4.68
N ASN A 47 -9.34 -1.76 5.71
CA ASN A 47 -8.87 -0.42 6.06
C ASN A 47 -7.98 -0.47 7.31
N PRO A 48 -6.97 0.40 7.44
CA PRO A 48 -6.60 1.48 6.53
C PRO A 48 -5.75 1.04 5.32
N HIS A 49 -5.19 -0.16 5.32
CA HIS A 49 -4.33 -0.71 4.27
C HIS A 49 -4.79 -2.10 3.86
N SER A 50 -4.91 -2.32 2.55
CA SER A 50 -5.17 -3.64 1.97
C SER A 50 -3.87 -4.39 1.72
N TRP A 51 -3.96 -5.72 1.61
CA TRP A 51 -2.80 -6.58 1.43
C TRP A 51 -3.04 -7.62 0.35
N VAL A 52 -2.02 -7.89 -0.45
CA VAL A 52 -1.97 -9.02 -1.37
C VAL A 52 -0.75 -9.86 -1.01
N TYR A 53 -0.96 -11.14 -0.77
CA TYR A 53 0.12 -12.10 -0.57
C TYR A 53 0.38 -12.83 -1.88
N LEU A 54 1.60 -12.73 -2.38
CA LEU A 54 1.99 -13.21 -3.69
C LEU A 54 3.11 -14.23 -3.58
N GLU A 55 2.93 -15.43 -4.13
CA GLU A 55 4.03 -16.36 -4.30
C GLU A 55 4.87 -15.96 -5.52
N VAL A 56 6.12 -15.64 -5.26
CA VAL A 56 7.08 -15.21 -6.28
C VAL A 56 8.20 -16.25 -6.37
N LYS A 57 8.50 -16.70 -7.58
CA LYS A 57 9.64 -17.59 -7.85
C LYS A 57 10.88 -16.76 -8.15
N GLY A 58 11.93 -16.96 -7.36
CA GLY A 58 13.23 -16.38 -7.62
C GLY A 58 13.93 -17.00 -8.82
N ALA A 59 15.05 -16.39 -9.22
CA ALA A 59 15.87 -16.87 -10.36
C ALA A 59 16.42 -18.30 -10.15
N ASN A 60 16.58 -18.73 -8.90
CA ASN A 60 16.98 -20.10 -8.52
C ASN A 60 15.82 -21.11 -8.50
N GLY A 61 14.58 -20.67 -8.81
CA GLY A 61 13.37 -21.49 -8.77
C GLY A 61 12.76 -21.66 -7.37
N GLU A 62 13.37 -21.12 -6.30
CA GLU A 62 12.77 -21.11 -4.98
C GLU A 62 11.61 -20.11 -4.91
N ALA A 63 10.53 -20.52 -4.24
CA ALA A 63 9.37 -19.69 -4.05
C ALA A 63 9.47 -18.94 -2.71
N ALA A 64 9.08 -17.67 -2.71
CA ALA A 64 8.94 -16.85 -1.51
C ALA A 64 7.57 -16.16 -1.51
N ILE A 65 6.98 -15.96 -0.33
CA ILE A 65 5.75 -15.20 -0.19
C ILE A 65 6.09 -13.74 0.05
N TRP A 66 5.61 -12.90 -0.83
CA TRP A 66 5.72 -11.44 -0.74
C TRP A 66 4.47 -10.85 -0.15
N ALA A 67 4.62 -9.96 0.83
CA ALA A 67 3.52 -9.17 1.38
C ALA A 67 3.47 -7.80 0.69
N LEU A 68 2.41 -7.56 -0.07
CA LEU A 68 2.22 -6.35 -0.86
C LEU A 68 1.18 -5.46 -0.19
N GLU A 69 1.61 -4.28 0.26
CA GLU A 69 0.75 -3.27 0.88
C GLU A 69 0.10 -2.39 -0.18
N ALA A 70 -1.15 -2.01 0.03
CA ALA A 70 -1.90 -1.11 -0.83
C ALA A 70 -2.71 -0.11 -0.01
N THR A 71 -3.32 0.87 -0.68
CA THR A 71 -4.30 1.74 -0.05
C THR A 71 -5.49 0.94 0.47
N GLY A 72 -6.27 1.55 1.38
CA GLY A 72 -7.37 0.86 2.04
C GLY A 72 -8.51 0.47 1.10
N ARG A 73 -9.34 -0.46 1.57
CA ARG A 73 -10.51 -0.97 0.84
C ARG A 73 -11.39 0.13 0.23
N ALA A 74 -11.64 1.21 0.98
CA ALA A 74 -12.49 2.31 0.51
C ALA A 74 -11.88 3.05 -0.69
N GLY A 75 -10.57 3.24 -0.72
CA GLY A 75 -9.84 3.84 -1.85
C GLY A 75 -9.86 2.91 -3.07
N LEU A 76 -9.55 1.64 -2.87
CA LEU A 76 -9.53 0.63 -3.93
C LEU A 76 -10.92 0.42 -4.58
N ALA A 77 -11.99 0.45 -3.79
CA ALA A 77 -13.36 0.32 -4.31
C ALA A 77 -13.71 1.41 -5.33
N LYS A 78 -13.23 2.65 -5.13
CA LYS A 78 -13.41 3.76 -6.08
C LYS A 78 -12.73 3.51 -7.43
N LEU A 79 -11.70 2.68 -7.45
CA LEU A 79 -10.98 2.28 -8.66
C LEU A 79 -11.53 1.00 -9.29
N GLY A 80 -12.61 0.44 -8.71
CA GLY A 80 -13.22 -0.80 -9.17
C GLY A 80 -12.49 -2.06 -8.68
N VAL A 81 -11.60 -1.93 -7.70
CA VAL A 81 -10.99 -3.07 -7.02
C VAL A 81 -11.88 -3.46 -5.85
N VAL A 82 -12.64 -4.51 -6.06
CA VAL A 82 -13.64 -5.06 -5.13
C VAL A 82 -13.37 -6.55 -4.90
N PRO A 83 -14.01 -7.20 -3.91
CA PRO A 83 -13.88 -8.65 -3.73
C PRO A 83 -14.11 -9.40 -5.04
N GLY A 84 -13.19 -10.29 -5.41
CA GLY A 84 -13.21 -11.05 -6.66
C GLY A 84 -12.42 -10.41 -7.83
N TYR A 85 -11.91 -9.18 -7.68
CA TYR A 85 -11.03 -8.57 -8.69
C TYR A 85 -9.71 -9.34 -8.86
N LEU A 86 -9.10 -9.74 -7.75
CA LEU A 86 -8.02 -10.72 -7.71
C LEU A 86 -8.48 -11.93 -6.89
N ASN A 87 -8.11 -13.12 -7.33
CA ASN A 87 -8.46 -14.36 -6.65
C ASN A 87 -7.21 -15.20 -6.38
N PRO A 88 -7.19 -15.98 -5.29
CA PRO A 88 -6.14 -16.98 -5.09
C PRO A 88 -6.00 -17.88 -6.32
N GLY A 89 -4.75 -18.09 -6.75
CA GLY A 89 -4.42 -18.83 -7.97
C GLY A 89 -4.24 -17.97 -9.23
N ASP A 90 -4.66 -16.72 -9.23
CA ASP A 90 -4.41 -15.80 -10.35
C ASP A 90 -2.91 -15.51 -10.48
N THR A 91 -2.40 -15.52 -11.71
CA THR A 91 -1.08 -14.98 -12.02
C THR A 91 -1.21 -13.51 -12.36
N ILE A 92 -0.50 -12.67 -11.63
CA ILE A 92 -0.54 -11.21 -11.78
C ILE A 92 0.86 -10.63 -11.97
N LYS A 93 0.91 -9.44 -12.57
CA LYS A 93 2.12 -8.62 -12.67
C LYS A 93 1.93 -7.37 -11.80
N VAL A 94 2.93 -7.03 -11.01
CA VAL A 94 2.89 -5.86 -10.13
C VAL A 94 4.12 -4.99 -10.34
N ARG A 95 3.94 -3.69 -10.23
CA ARG A 95 5.00 -2.69 -10.14
C ARG A 95 4.87 -2.02 -8.80
N CYS A 96 5.91 -2.07 -7.98
CA CYS A 96 5.84 -1.69 -6.60
C CYS A 96 7.17 -1.17 -6.05
N HIS A 97 7.14 -0.51 -4.91
CA HIS A 97 8.31 -0.04 -4.18
C HIS A 97 8.73 -1.08 -3.15
N GLN A 98 9.88 -1.71 -3.34
CA GLN A 98 10.38 -2.74 -2.41
C GLN A 98 10.71 -2.15 -1.04
N LEU A 99 10.60 -2.95 0.02
CA LEU A 99 11.11 -2.60 1.34
C LEU A 99 12.60 -2.25 1.27
N ARG A 100 13.03 -1.28 2.08
CA ARG A 100 14.43 -0.77 2.07
C ARG A 100 15.45 -1.80 2.52
N ASP A 101 15.04 -2.75 3.35
CA ASP A 101 15.88 -3.87 3.81
C ASP A 101 15.93 -5.02 2.81
N GLU A 102 15.28 -4.85 1.64
CA GLU A 102 15.22 -5.81 0.54
C GLU A 102 14.52 -7.14 0.87
N SER A 103 13.81 -7.20 1.99
CA SER A 103 12.93 -8.34 2.30
C SER A 103 11.76 -8.46 1.33
N GLU A 104 11.03 -9.56 1.43
CA GLU A 104 9.91 -9.94 0.56
C GLU A 104 8.66 -9.11 0.87
N GLY A 105 8.72 -7.83 0.57
CA GLY A 105 7.64 -6.87 0.80
C GLY A 105 7.70 -5.68 -0.14
N CYS A 106 6.52 -5.13 -0.46
CA CYS A 106 6.40 -4.08 -1.47
C CYS A 106 5.19 -3.20 -1.17
N LEU A 107 5.31 -1.91 -1.46
CA LEU A 107 4.17 -1.01 -1.56
C LEU A 107 3.70 -0.99 -3.01
N LEU A 108 2.45 -1.41 -3.24
CA LEU A 108 1.88 -1.51 -4.58
C LEU A 108 1.70 -0.12 -5.22
N GLY A 109 2.18 0.01 -6.46
CA GLY A 109 1.78 1.04 -7.39
C GLY A 109 0.76 0.47 -8.37
N PHE A 110 1.21 -0.34 -9.33
CA PHE A 110 0.35 -0.86 -10.39
C PHE A 110 0.21 -2.37 -10.32
N VAL A 111 -1.02 -2.86 -10.56
CA VAL A 111 -1.32 -4.29 -10.67
C VAL A 111 -2.02 -4.56 -11.99
N GLN A 112 -1.47 -5.50 -12.78
CA GLN A 112 -2.17 -6.09 -13.90
C GLN A 112 -2.78 -7.41 -13.45
N ALA A 113 -4.10 -7.46 -13.45
CA ALA A 113 -4.88 -8.65 -13.11
C ALA A 113 -4.86 -9.69 -14.24
N ALA A 114 -5.35 -10.90 -13.95
CA ALA A 114 -5.39 -12.00 -14.90
C ALA A 114 -6.24 -11.68 -16.15
N ASP A 115 -7.23 -10.79 -16.06
CA ASP A 115 -8.04 -10.31 -17.19
C ASP A 115 -7.32 -9.27 -18.07
N GLY A 116 -6.09 -8.90 -17.72
CA GLY A 116 -5.26 -7.91 -18.41
C GLY A 116 -5.55 -6.46 -18.02
N SER A 117 -6.53 -6.18 -17.17
CA SER A 117 -6.77 -4.84 -16.67
C SER A 117 -5.65 -4.38 -15.74
N ILE A 118 -5.29 -3.09 -15.81
CA ILE A 118 -4.27 -2.49 -14.97
C ILE A 118 -4.92 -1.41 -14.11
N LYS A 119 -4.59 -1.40 -12.83
CA LYS A 119 -5.07 -0.39 -11.88
C LYS A 119 -3.95 0.10 -10.97
N ASP A 120 -4.05 1.36 -10.57
CA ASP A 120 -3.17 1.99 -9.59
C ASP A 120 -3.67 1.68 -8.17
N TRP A 121 -2.93 0.85 -7.44
CA TRP A 121 -3.29 0.40 -6.10
C TRP A 121 -2.75 1.30 -4.99
N ASP A 122 -2.02 2.36 -5.35
CA ASP A 122 -1.65 3.44 -4.42
C ASP A 122 -2.78 4.46 -4.22
N GLY A 123 -3.89 4.26 -4.90
CA GLY A 123 -5.11 5.08 -4.76
C GLY A 123 -5.25 6.19 -5.81
N GLY A 124 -4.37 6.23 -6.78
CA GLY A 124 -4.39 7.18 -7.88
C GLY A 124 -5.13 6.68 -9.13
N THR A 125 -4.99 7.45 -10.20
CA THR A 125 -5.51 7.11 -11.54
C THR A 125 -4.40 7.18 -12.59
N ALA A 126 -3.13 7.13 -12.15
CA ALA A 126 -1.99 7.10 -13.05
C ALA A 126 -1.95 5.82 -13.89
N GLU A 127 -1.26 5.89 -15.01
CA GLU A 127 -0.94 4.72 -15.83
C GLU A 127 0.55 4.39 -15.71
N PRO A 128 0.93 3.10 -15.76
CA PRO A 128 2.32 2.72 -15.67
C PRO A 128 3.08 3.14 -16.93
N VAL A 129 4.32 3.57 -16.75
CA VAL A 129 5.24 3.78 -17.87
C VAL A 129 5.50 2.46 -18.57
N ASP A 130 5.37 2.44 -19.89
CA ASP A 130 5.65 1.26 -20.73
C ASP A 130 7.16 0.96 -20.73
N ASN A 131 7.53 -0.14 -20.13
CA ASN A 131 8.89 -0.68 -20.16
C ASN A 131 8.89 -2.13 -20.68
N GLY A 132 7.78 -2.57 -21.27
CA GLY A 132 7.60 -3.92 -21.80
C GLY A 132 7.23 -4.98 -20.77
N PHE A 133 7.05 -4.61 -19.50
CA PHE A 133 6.68 -5.57 -18.44
C PHE A 133 5.17 -5.88 -18.43
N PHE A 134 4.34 -4.84 -18.48
CA PHE A 134 2.89 -5.00 -18.58
C PHE A 134 2.45 -5.25 -20.02
N ASP A 135 1.38 -6.02 -20.17
CA ASP A 135 0.72 -6.25 -21.47
C ASP A 135 -0.22 -5.09 -21.77
N LEU A 136 0.36 -3.95 -22.16
CA LEU A 136 -0.43 -2.75 -22.51
C LEU A 136 -1.17 -3.00 -23.83
N LYS A 137 -2.49 -2.85 -23.81
CA LYS A 137 -3.27 -2.88 -25.06
C LYS A 137 -2.92 -1.63 -25.87
N LYS A 138 -2.34 -1.83 -27.05
CA LYS A 138 -2.11 -0.78 -28.03
C LYS A 138 -3.41 -0.40 -28.73
#